data_23adbe5110f5878699fe067c28f95ce7
#
_entry.id   23adbe5110f5878699fe067c28f95ce7
#
_cell.length_a   1.000
_cell.length_b   1.000
_cell.length_c   1.000
_cell.angle_alpha   90.00
_cell.angle_beta   90.00
_cell.angle_gamma   90.00
#
_symmetry.space_group_name_H-M   'P 1'
#
loop_
_entity.id
_entity.type
_entity.pdbx_description
1 polymer ?
#
loop_
_entity_poly.entity_id
_entity_poly.type
_entity_poly.pdbx_seq_one_letter_code
_entity_poly.pdbx_strand_id
1 'polypeptide(L)'
;MIRPKVILSRAMEAGLVVVGLAVLWAGDPNDWLVVWDVLAAVYVVIWAVRLLRNRREDDPEEWLAEVQGDWAALLAIGLASAVGLVAVVSMIANVDEKFGAPAKAVAAVAALLAWFLLHLGFAEQYARTYYALLPDRTLAFPGSEQPNLLDFAYFAFTIGVSFAVSDVETHHRDIRVQVLVHSVLGFFYNAAVIGVAVGVVTGGR
;
A
#
# COMPACT_ATOMS: atom_id res chain seq x y z
N MET A 1 21.08 -16.95 4.56
CA MET A 1 19.83 -17.76 4.46
C MET A 1 18.66 -16.79 4.43
N ILE A 2 17.83 -16.82 3.39
CA ILE A 2 16.64 -15.95 3.29
C ILE A 2 15.63 -16.40 4.36
N ARG A 3 15.15 -15.48 5.20
CA ARG A 3 14.21 -15.82 6.27
C ARG A 3 12.83 -16.22 5.68
N PRO A 4 12.15 -17.25 6.21
CA PRO A 4 10.90 -17.77 5.64
C PRO A 4 9.79 -16.70 5.56
N LYS A 5 9.77 -15.73 6.47
CA LYS A 5 8.83 -14.61 6.46
C LYS A 5 8.99 -13.70 5.24
N VAL A 6 10.23 -13.49 4.76
CA VAL A 6 10.53 -12.70 3.54
C VAL A 6 10.03 -13.45 2.30
N ILE A 7 10.22 -14.76 2.25
CA ILE A 7 9.71 -15.59 1.14
C ILE A 7 8.19 -15.51 1.06
N LEU A 8 7.51 -15.59 2.21
CA LEU A 8 6.05 -15.50 2.26
C LEU A 8 5.56 -14.13 1.76
N SER A 9 6.17 -13.02 2.22
CA SER A 9 5.81 -11.67 1.75
C SER A 9 5.96 -11.55 0.23
N ARG A 10 7.08 -12.03 -0.32
CA ARG A 10 7.34 -12.00 -1.77
C ARG A 10 6.37 -12.87 -2.57
N ALA A 11 6.01 -14.05 -2.04
CA ALA A 11 5.02 -14.90 -2.67
C ALA A 11 3.65 -14.25 -2.71
N MET A 12 3.27 -13.54 -1.64
CA MET A 12 2.01 -12.79 -1.59
C MET A 12 2.01 -11.60 -2.54
N GLU A 13 3.08 -10.81 -2.61
CA GLU A 13 3.24 -9.69 -3.55
C GLU A 13 3.13 -10.18 -5.00
N ALA A 14 3.85 -11.26 -5.33
CA ALA A 14 3.75 -11.88 -6.66
C ALA A 14 2.34 -12.42 -6.94
N GLY A 15 1.70 -13.04 -5.95
CA GLY A 15 0.32 -13.52 -6.04
C GLY A 15 -0.68 -12.38 -6.32
N LEU A 16 -0.54 -11.25 -5.62
CA LEU A 16 -1.37 -10.06 -5.84
C LEU A 16 -1.21 -9.51 -7.27
N VAL A 17 0.01 -9.46 -7.79
CA VAL A 17 0.26 -9.04 -9.18
C VAL A 17 -0.38 -10.00 -10.16
N VAL A 18 -0.16 -11.31 -10.00
CA VAL A 18 -0.68 -12.35 -10.92
C VAL A 18 -2.20 -12.37 -10.92
N VAL A 19 -2.84 -12.39 -9.73
CA VAL A 19 -4.30 -12.38 -9.61
C VAL A 19 -4.86 -11.08 -10.13
N GLY A 20 -4.21 -9.95 -9.84
CA GLY A 20 -4.61 -8.66 -10.35
C GLY A 20 -4.57 -8.59 -11.89
N LEU A 21 -3.52 -9.13 -12.53
CA LEU A 21 -3.48 -9.27 -13.98
C LEU A 21 -4.59 -10.19 -14.49
N ALA A 22 -4.92 -11.27 -13.77
CA ALA A 22 -6.03 -12.14 -14.15
C ALA A 22 -7.37 -11.40 -14.14
N VAL A 23 -7.61 -10.45 -13.22
CA VAL A 23 -8.80 -9.59 -13.22
C VAL A 23 -8.96 -8.83 -14.55
N LEU A 24 -7.85 -8.37 -15.12
CA LEU A 24 -7.87 -7.56 -16.36
C LEU A 24 -8.08 -8.39 -17.63
N TRP A 25 -7.75 -9.69 -17.59
CA TRP A 25 -7.72 -10.54 -18.79
C TRP A 25 -8.77 -11.66 -18.75
N ALA A 26 -9.41 -11.91 -17.61
CA ALA A 26 -10.40 -12.97 -17.45
C ALA A 26 -11.77 -12.57 -18.01
N GLY A 27 -12.52 -13.56 -18.50
CA GLY A 27 -13.88 -13.36 -19.02
C GLY A 27 -14.91 -13.00 -17.95
N ASP A 28 -14.66 -13.36 -16.68
CA ASP A 28 -15.43 -12.92 -15.51
C ASP A 28 -14.49 -12.27 -14.47
N PRO A 29 -14.43 -10.94 -14.44
CA PRO A 29 -13.53 -10.22 -13.54
C PRO A 29 -13.97 -10.28 -12.07
N ASN A 30 -15.24 -10.57 -11.77
CA ASN A 30 -15.75 -10.50 -10.40
C ASN A 30 -15.12 -11.55 -9.49
N ASP A 31 -15.04 -12.80 -9.92
CA ASP A 31 -14.50 -13.89 -9.11
C ASP A 31 -13.00 -13.65 -8.82
N TRP A 32 -12.26 -13.19 -9.82
CA TRP A 32 -10.85 -12.86 -9.66
C TRP A 32 -10.63 -11.64 -8.76
N LEU A 33 -11.53 -10.66 -8.81
CA LEU A 33 -11.45 -9.50 -7.92
C LEU A 33 -11.69 -9.88 -6.45
N VAL A 34 -12.64 -10.78 -6.19
CA VAL A 34 -12.85 -11.34 -4.84
C VAL A 34 -11.61 -12.07 -4.33
N VAL A 35 -10.97 -12.88 -5.18
CA VAL A 35 -9.71 -13.56 -4.82
C VAL A 35 -8.62 -12.55 -4.51
N TRP A 36 -8.52 -11.49 -5.33
CA TRP A 36 -7.57 -10.40 -5.10
C TRP A 36 -7.82 -9.68 -3.78
N ASP A 37 -9.08 -9.36 -3.47
CA ASP A 37 -9.49 -8.71 -2.22
C ASP A 37 -9.11 -9.54 -1.00
N VAL A 38 -9.34 -10.86 -1.05
CA VAL A 38 -8.96 -11.76 0.05
C VAL A 38 -7.45 -11.77 0.26
N LEU A 39 -6.66 -11.89 -0.82
CA LEU A 39 -5.20 -11.86 -0.72
C LEU A 39 -4.69 -10.52 -0.20
N ALA A 40 -5.23 -9.40 -0.69
CA ALA A 40 -4.88 -8.06 -0.25
C ALA A 40 -5.26 -7.83 1.22
N ALA A 41 -6.44 -8.28 1.63
CA ALA A 41 -6.88 -8.18 3.03
C ALA A 41 -5.96 -9.00 3.95
N VAL A 42 -5.59 -10.22 3.57
CA VAL A 42 -4.64 -11.05 4.33
C VAL A 42 -3.28 -10.36 4.43
N TYR A 43 -2.78 -9.77 3.35
CA TYR A 43 -1.52 -9.00 3.36
C TYR A 43 -1.60 -7.82 4.33
N VAL A 44 -2.66 -7.01 4.26
CA VAL A 44 -2.88 -5.86 5.15
C VAL A 44 -2.97 -6.30 6.61
N VAL A 45 -3.67 -7.40 6.90
CA VAL A 45 -3.78 -7.96 8.27
C VAL A 45 -2.42 -8.42 8.78
N ILE A 46 -1.63 -9.14 7.97
CA ILE A 46 -0.28 -9.56 8.35
C ILE A 46 0.57 -8.32 8.66
N TRP A 47 0.49 -7.29 7.82
CA TRP A 47 1.22 -6.05 8.03
C TRP A 47 0.78 -5.32 9.31
N ALA A 48 -0.52 -5.23 9.56
CA ALA A 48 -1.05 -4.65 10.80
C ALA A 48 -0.60 -5.43 12.06
N VAL A 49 -0.58 -6.76 12.00
CA VAL A 49 -0.06 -7.60 13.09
C VAL A 49 1.43 -7.34 13.31
N ARG A 50 2.23 -7.23 12.24
CA ARG A 50 3.66 -6.87 12.34
C ARG A 50 3.83 -5.51 13.01
N LEU A 51 3.06 -4.50 12.57
CA LEU A 51 3.07 -3.17 13.14
C LEU A 51 2.77 -3.17 14.64
N LEU A 52 1.72 -3.90 15.06
CA LEU A 52 1.33 -3.97 16.46
C LEU A 52 2.35 -4.73 17.33
N ARG A 53 3.03 -5.73 16.78
CA ARG A 53 4.08 -6.47 17.48
C ARG A 53 5.35 -5.64 17.64
N ASN A 54 5.77 -4.96 16.55
CA ASN A 54 7.04 -4.22 16.50
C ASN A 54 6.93 -2.79 17.07
N ARG A 55 5.75 -2.36 17.53
CA ARG A 55 5.56 -1.02 18.11
C ARG A 55 6.40 -0.72 19.36
N ARG A 56 6.97 -1.76 20.01
CA ARG A 56 7.78 -1.67 21.22
C ARG A 56 9.19 -2.21 21.03
N GLU A 57 9.52 -2.64 19.83
CA GLU A 57 10.85 -3.13 19.48
C GLU A 57 11.69 -1.96 19.01
N ASP A 58 12.75 -1.66 19.77
CA ASP A 58 13.72 -0.60 19.47
C ASP A 58 14.92 -1.15 18.69
N ASP A 59 14.95 -2.45 18.35
CA ASP A 59 16.03 -3.07 17.59
C ASP A 59 15.75 -3.07 16.08
N PRO A 60 16.43 -2.19 15.31
CA PRO A 60 16.24 -2.10 13.87
C PRO A 60 16.65 -3.36 13.11
N GLU A 61 17.64 -4.12 13.61
CA GLU A 61 18.16 -5.30 12.91
C GLU A 61 17.11 -6.41 12.79
N GLU A 62 16.23 -6.53 13.78
CA GLU A 62 15.25 -7.60 13.82
C GLU A 62 14.10 -7.35 12.85
N TRP A 63 13.49 -6.18 12.87
CA TRP A 63 12.36 -5.88 11.99
C TRP A 63 12.76 -5.47 10.57
N LEU A 64 13.93 -4.79 10.39
CA LEU A 64 14.48 -4.49 9.06
C LEU A 64 14.78 -5.77 8.26
N ALA A 65 15.20 -6.82 8.94
CA ALA A 65 15.42 -8.10 8.27
C ALA A 65 14.12 -8.74 7.74
N GLU A 66 12.95 -8.32 8.24
CA GLU A 66 11.64 -8.70 7.71
C GLU A 66 11.17 -7.79 6.56
N VAL A 67 11.66 -6.54 6.54
CA VAL A 67 11.37 -5.49 5.54
C VAL A 67 12.37 -5.53 4.37
N GLN A 68 13.35 -6.43 4.38
CA GLN A 68 14.34 -6.55 3.31
C GLN A 68 13.71 -6.87 1.94
N GLY A 69 13.46 -5.82 1.19
CA GLY A 69 13.13 -5.86 -0.22
C GLY A 69 13.83 -4.72 -0.93
N ASP A 70 14.37 -4.99 -2.08
CA ASP A 70 14.88 -3.99 -2.99
C ASP A 70 13.71 -3.19 -3.62
N TRP A 71 14.03 -2.23 -4.47
CA TRP A 71 13.05 -1.46 -5.23
C TRP A 71 12.02 -2.34 -5.98
N ALA A 72 12.35 -3.61 -6.23
CA ALA A 72 11.44 -4.58 -6.85
C ALA A 72 10.19 -4.85 -5.98
N ALA A 73 10.29 -4.82 -4.64
CA ALA A 73 9.12 -4.94 -3.76
C ALA A 73 8.19 -3.75 -3.88
N LEU A 74 8.74 -2.52 -3.89
CA LEU A 74 7.92 -1.32 -4.09
C LEU A 74 7.20 -1.37 -5.45
N LEU A 75 7.90 -1.81 -6.51
CA LEU A 75 7.28 -1.99 -7.82
C LEU A 75 6.21 -3.07 -7.80
N ALA A 76 6.44 -4.22 -7.13
CA ALA A 76 5.46 -5.29 -7.06
C ALA A 76 4.19 -4.85 -6.32
N ILE A 77 4.33 -4.20 -5.17
CA ILE A 77 3.19 -3.65 -4.41
C ILE A 77 2.52 -2.51 -5.19
N GLY A 78 3.31 -1.63 -5.80
CA GLY A 78 2.80 -0.55 -6.65
C GLY A 78 1.99 -1.08 -7.84
N LEU A 79 2.48 -2.13 -8.52
CA LEU A 79 1.75 -2.80 -9.60
C LEU A 79 0.48 -3.49 -9.08
N ALA A 80 0.56 -4.23 -7.97
CA ALA A 80 -0.60 -4.88 -7.37
C ALA A 80 -1.69 -3.83 -7.01
N SER A 81 -1.27 -2.73 -6.41
CA SER A 81 -2.13 -1.60 -6.07
C SER A 81 -2.73 -0.95 -7.33
N ALA A 82 -1.92 -0.66 -8.35
CA ALA A 82 -2.39 -0.05 -9.59
C ALA A 82 -3.41 -0.93 -10.32
N VAL A 83 -3.19 -2.24 -10.35
CA VAL A 83 -4.12 -3.19 -10.96
C VAL A 83 -5.46 -3.20 -10.22
N GLY A 84 -5.45 -3.22 -8.88
CA GLY A 84 -6.67 -3.09 -8.08
C GLY A 84 -7.44 -1.81 -8.41
N LEU A 85 -6.74 -0.69 -8.52
CA LEU A 85 -7.35 0.60 -8.89
C LEU A 85 -7.93 0.58 -10.32
N VAL A 86 -7.19 0.04 -11.29
CA VAL A 86 -7.65 -0.08 -12.69
C VAL A 86 -8.88 -0.98 -12.77
N ALA A 87 -8.90 -2.11 -12.05
CA ALA A 87 -10.06 -3.00 -12.00
C ALA A 87 -11.32 -2.27 -11.50
N VAL A 88 -11.17 -1.47 -10.45
CA VAL A 88 -12.25 -0.66 -9.90
C VAL A 88 -12.74 0.40 -10.90
N VAL A 89 -11.83 1.14 -11.51
CA VAL A 89 -12.17 2.18 -12.51
C VAL A 89 -12.87 1.54 -13.71
N SER A 90 -12.37 0.41 -14.19
CA SER A 90 -12.99 -0.34 -15.30
C SER A 90 -14.41 -0.81 -14.95
N MET A 91 -14.61 -1.26 -13.71
CA MET A 91 -15.90 -1.72 -13.23
C MET A 91 -16.92 -0.58 -13.12
N ILE A 92 -16.48 0.63 -12.71
CA ILE A 92 -17.33 1.83 -12.64
C ILE A 92 -17.64 2.35 -14.06
N ALA A 93 -16.66 2.35 -14.96
CA ALA A 93 -16.82 2.83 -16.32
C ALA A 93 -17.77 1.96 -17.16
N ASN A 94 -17.84 0.66 -16.86
CA ASN A 94 -18.72 -0.32 -17.53
C ASN A 94 -19.99 -0.58 -16.71
N VAL A 95 -20.62 0.46 -16.15
CA VAL A 95 -21.89 0.37 -15.40
C VAL A 95 -23.04 0.03 -16.38
N ASP A 96 -23.03 -1.19 -16.91
CA ASP A 96 -24.26 -1.85 -17.32
C ASP A 96 -24.99 -2.32 -16.05
N GLU A 97 -26.31 -2.26 -16.03
CA GLU A 97 -27.19 -2.67 -14.93
C GLU A 97 -26.97 -4.12 -14.43
N LYS A 98 -26.09 -4.88 -15.09
CA LYS A 98 -25.71 -6.26 -14.76
C LYS A 98 -24.92 -6.40 -13.45
N PHE A 99 -24.22 -5.36 -12.99
CA PHE A 99 -23.46 -5.44 -11.75
C PHE A 99 -24.33 -4.99 -10.58
N GLY A 100 -24.98 -5.96 -9.92
CA GLY A 100 -25.80 -5.71 -8.73
C GLY A 100 -24.98 -5.08 -7.57
N ALA A 101 -25.68 -4.66 -6.52
CA ALA A 101 -25.07 -4.06 -5.32
C ALA A 101 -23.86 -4.83 -4.73
N PRO A 102 -23.82 -6.19 -4.75
CA PRO A 102 -22.65 -6.93 -4.27
C PRO A 102 -21.36 -6.64 -5.03
N ALA A 103 -21.40 -6.52 -6.35
CA ALA A 103 -20.22 -6.27 -7.16
C ALA A 103 -19.65 -4.85 -6.92
N LYS A 104 -20.52 -3.86 -6.70
CA LYS A 104 -20.11 -2.51 -6.30
C LYS A 104 -19.40 -2.50 -4.95
N ALA A 105 -19.86 -3.32 -3.99
CA ALA A 105 -19.22 -3.46 -2.69
C ALA A 105 -17.83 -4.08 -2.80
N VAL A 106 -17.67 -5.14 -3.60
CA VAL A 106 -16.36 -5.76 -3.89
C VAL A 106 -15.39 -4.72 -4.48
N ALA A 107 -15.84 -3.96 -5.49
CA ALA A 107 -15.00 -2.90 -6.07
C ALA A 107 -14.61 -1.81 -5.06
N ALA A 108 -15.50 -1.43 -4.15
CA ALA A 108 -15.18 -0.46 -3.11
C ALA A 108 -14.14 -1.01 -2.13
N VAL A 109 -14.23 -2.29 -1.77
CA VAL A 109 -13.22 -2.97 -0.93
C VAL A 109 -11.88 -3.03 -1.64
N ALA A 110 -11.86 -3.41 -2.93
CA ALA A 110 -10.65 -3.43 -3.74
C ALA A 110 -9.97 -2.06 -3.80
N ALA A 111 -10.73 -0.97 -3.97
CA ALA A 111 -10.19 0.38 -3.98
C ALA A 111 -9.51 0.75 -2.66
N LEU A 112 -10.14 0.43 -1.54
CA LEU A 112 -9.57 0.67 -0.20
C LEU A 112 -8.32 -0.17 0.04
N LEU A 113 -8.35 -1.45 -0.32
CA LEU A 113 -7.19 -2.33 -0.18
C LEU A 113 -6.03 -1.88 -1.05
N ALA A 114 -6.28 -1.48 -2.30
CA ALA A 114 -5.27 -0.91 -3.19
C ALA A 114 -4.64 0.35 -2.57
N TRP A 115 -5.44 1.21 -1.97
CA TRP A 115 -4.99 2.38 -1.24
C TRP A 115 -4.07 2.01 -0.06
N PHE A 116 -4.47 1.04 0.77
CA PHE A 116 -3.63 0.55 1.86
C PHE A 116 -2.30 -0.01 1.34
N LEU A 117 -2.33 -0.87 0.32
CA LEU A 117 -1.12 -1.46 -0.26
C LEU A 117 -0.11 -0.41 -0.70
N LEU A 118 -0.57 0.67 -1.35
CA LEU A 118 0.30 1.77 -1.77
C LEU A 118 1.04 2.38 -0.57
N HIS A 119 0.31 2.76 0.47
CA HIS A 119 0.90 3.46 1.63
C HIS A 119 1.79 2.54 2.48
N LEU A 120 1.43 1.25 2.60
CA LEU A 120 2.28 0.25 3.26
C LEU A 120 3.59 0.04 2.50
N GLY A 121 3.55 -0.02 1.17
CA GLY A 121 4.75 -0.10 0.34
C GLY A 121 5.68 1.11 0.51
N PHE A 122 5.11 2.31 0.60
CA PHE A 122 5.91 3.51 0.87
C PHE A 122 6.46 3.54 2.29
N ALA A 123 5.73 3.05 3.30
CA ALA A 123 6.25 2.93 4.66
C ALA A 123 7.53 2.07 4.71
N GLU A 124 7.50 0.90 4.06
CA GLU A 124 8.67 0.04 3.94
C GLU A 124 9.80 0.70 3.13
N GLN A 125 9.48 1.44 2.07
CA GLN A 125 10.48 2.12 1.25
C GLN A 125 11.17 3.25 2.03
N TYR A 126 10.43 4.04 2.81
CA TYR A 126 11.01 5.07 3.67
C TYR A 126 11.96 4.47 4.70
N ALA A 127 11.55 3.38 5.35
CA ALA A 127 12.37 2.65 6.31
C ALA A 127 13.69 2.19 5.68
N ARG A 128 13.63 1.56 4.51
CA ARG A 128 14.82 1.09 3.78
C ARG A 128 15.76 2.24 3.44
N THR A 129 15.23 3.32 2.88
CA THR A 129 16.05 4.47 2.48
C THR A 129 16.70 5.11 3.69
N TYR A 130 15.97 5.24 4.80
CA TYR A 130 16.50 5.79 6.04
C TYR A 130 17.70 4.97 6.54
N TYR A 131 17.53 3.66 6.68
CA TYR A 131 18.58 2.80 7.22
C TYR A 131 19.74 2.52 6.26
N ALA A 132 19.50 2.59 4.95
CA ALA A 132 20.54 2.44 3.94
C ALA A 132 21.49 3.66 3.85
N LEU A 133 21.02 4.83 4.25
CA LEU A 133 21.78 6.07 4.17
C LEU A 133 22.40 6.49 5.51
N LEU A 134 22.34 5.66 6.56
CA LEU A 134 23.03 5.95 7.80
C LEU A 134 24.54 6.13 7.57
N PRO A 135 25.22 7.07 8.26
CA PRO A 135 24.75 7.86 9.42
C PRO A 135 23.96 9.14 9.05
N ASP A 136 23.70 9.41 7.76
CA ASP A 136 22.92 10.57 7.35
C ASP A 136 21.45 10.36 7.78
N ARG A 137 21.02 11.10 8.79
CA ARG A 137 19.62 11.07 9.24
C ARG A 137 18.73 11.71 8.18
N THR A 138 18.15 10.92 7.31
CA THR A 138 17.35 11.39 6.18
C THR A 138 15.95 11.90 6.59
N LEU A 139 15.43 11.38 7.71
CA LEU A 139 14.20 11.79 8.39
C LEU A 139 14.50 12.03 9.87
N ALA A 140 13.89 13.05 10.46
CA ALA A 140 13.96 13.30 11.89
C ALA A 140 12.58 13.12 12.51
N PHE A 141 12.44 12.07 13.32
CA PHE A 141 11.23 11.78 14.07
C PHE A 141 11.33 12.35 15.48
N PRO A 142 10.40 13.23 15.91
CA PRO A 142 10.41 13.77 17.27
C PRO A 142 10.32 12.66 18.31
N GLY A 143 11.28 12.66 19.25
CA GLY A 143 11.28 11.69 20.36
C GLY A 143 11.78 10.28 20.02
N SER A 144 12.23 10.02 18.78
CA SER A 144 12.81 8.73 18.37
C SER A 144 14.17 8.92 17.73
N GLU A 145 15.22 8.33 18.34
CA GLU A 145 16.56 8.28 17.73
C GLU A 145 16.71 7.09 16.77
N GLN A 146 15.95 6.03 16.99
CA GLN A 146 15.90 4.83 16.17
C GLN A 146 14.45 4.55 15.78
N PRO A 147 13.96 5.18 14.69
CA PRO A 147 12.58 5.02 14.28
C PRO A 147 12.27 3.57 13.89
N ASN A 148 11.12 3.08 14.32
CA ASN A 148 10.65 1.74 14.04
C ASN A 148 9.60 1.72 12.89
N LEU A 149 9.05 0.54 12.59
CA LEU A 149 8.08 0.39 11.51
C LEU A 149 6.82 1.27 11.69
N LEU A 150 6.42 1.54 12.95
CA LEU A 150 5.27 2.41 13.26
C LEU A 150 5.55 3.87 12.86
N ASP A 151 6.77 4.36 13.11
CA ASP A 151 7.16 5.73 12.76
C ASP A 151 7.12 5.94 11.23
N PHE A 152 7.63 4.97 10.47
CA PHE A 152 7.57 5.02 9.00
C PHE A 152 6.15 4.85 8.46
N ALA A 153 5.31 4.02 9.10
CA ALA A 153 3.91 3.91 8.75
C ALA A 153 3.17 5.24 9.02
N TYR A 154 3.38 5.82 10.20
CA TYR A 154 2.83 7.14 10.54
C TYR A 154 3.21 8.18 9.47
N PHE A 155 4.48 8.25 9.10
CA PHE A 155 4.95 9.16 8.06
C PHE A 155 4.27 8.90 6.71
N ALA A 156 4.24 7.64 6.25
CA ALA A 156 3.64 7.27 4.98
C ALA A 156 2.14 7.59 4.92
N PHE A 157 1.39 7.22 5.95
CA PHE A 157 -0.06 7.49 5.98
C PHE A 157 -0.37 8.98 6.14
N THR A 158 0.47 9.73 6.85
CA THR A 158 0.30 11.19 6.95
C THR A 158 0.49 11.85 5.57
N ILE A 159 1.53 11.46 4.82
CA ILE A 159 1.72 11.92 3.43
C ILE A 159 0.53 11.51 2.55
N GLY A 160 0.11 10.25 2.64
CA GLY A 160 -0.95 9.70 1.80
C GLY A 160 -2.33 10.32 2.02
N VAL A 161 -2.65 10.72 3.25
CA VAL A 161 -3.96 11.27 3.63
C VAL A 161 -3.99 12.79 3.52
N SER A 162 -2.99 13.48 4.08
CA SER A 162 -3.00 14.93 4.23
C SER A 162 -2.07 15.69 3.29
N PHE A 163 -1.22 14.97 2.54
CA PHE A 163 -0.17 15.53 1.66
C PHE A 163 0.88 16.39 2.40
N ALA A 164 0.82 16.43 3.72
CA ALA A 164 1.75 17.18 4.56
C ALA A 164 2.09 16.41 5.82
N VAL A 165 3.34 16.53 6.28
CA VAL A 165 3.78 16.05 7.58
C VAL A 165 3.99 17.24 8.48
N SER A 166 3.46 17.21 9.69
CA SER A 166 3.51 18.32 10.62
C SER A 166 4.74 18.32 11.52
N ASP A 167 5.32 17.15 11.79
CA ASP A 167 6.33 16.98 12.84
C ASP A 167 7.59 16.19 12.40
N VAL A 168 7.54 15.46 11.27
CA VAL A 168 8.70 14.73 10.75
C VAL A 168 9.45 15.56 9.71
N GLU A 169 10.71 15.89 9.99
CA GLU A 169 11.51 16.70 9.07
C GLU A 169 12.24 15.84 8.03
N THR A 170 12.25 16.32 6.77
CA THR A 170 12.95 15.64 5.66
C THR A 170 14.28 16.33 5.37
N HIS A 171 15.41 15.67 5.61
CA HIS A 171 16.75 16.26 5.47
C HIS A 171 17.47 15.84 4.19
N HIS A 172 17.07 14.75 3.54
CA HIS A 172 17.76 14.21 2.37
C HIS A 172 16.95 14.37 1.07
N ARG A 173 17.67 14.59 -0.04
CA ARG A 173 17.05 14.80 -1.37
C ARG A 173 16.26 13.57 -1.84
N ASP A 174 16.78 12.37 -1.62
CA ASP A 174 16.16 11.13 -2.07
C ASP A 174 14.83 10.87 -1.36
N ILE A 175 14.75 11.21 -0.07
CA ILE A 175 13.46 11.18 0.65
C ILE A 175 12.47 12.18 0.07
N ARG A 176 12.91 13.40 -0.27
CA ARG A 176 12.01 14.40 -0.88
C ARG A 176 11.46 13.95 -2.22
N VAL A 177 12.26 13.25 -3.03
CA VAL A 177 11.80 12.65 -4.29
C VAL A 177 10.74 11.58 -4.01
N GLN A 178 10.98 10.70 -3.04
CA GLN A 178 10.01 9.67 -2.64
C GLN A 178 8.71 10.29 -2.12
N VAL A 179 8.79 11.33 -1.27
CA VAL A 179 7.62 12.07 -0.76
C VAL A 179 6.84 12.71 -1.91
N LEU A 180 7.53 13.33 -2.86
CA LEU A 180 6.87 13.92 -4.04
C LEU A 180 6.10 12.86 -4.85
N VAL A 181 6.74 11.74 -5.17
CA VAL A 181 6.09 10.64 -5.90
C VAL A 181 4.92 10.07 -5.10
N HIS A 182 5.12 9.83 -3.79
CA HIS A 182 4.06 9.32 -2.92
C HIS A 182 2.86 10.28 -2.85
N SER A 183 3.08 11.57 -2.68
CA SER A 183 2.02 12.58 -2.62
C SER A 183 1.21 12.65 -3.91
N VAL A 184 1.87 12.59 -5.07
CA VAL A 184 1.19 12.59 -6.37
C VAL A 184 0.34 11.32 -6.55
N LEU A 185 0.90 10.15 -6.26
CA LEU A 185 0.15 8.89 -6.32
C LEU A 185 -0.99 8.89 -5.30
N GLY A 186 -0.74 9.29 -4.05
CA GLY A 186 -1.75 9.39 -3.00
C GLY A 186 -2.92 10.27 -3.41
N PHE A 187 -2.67 11.40 -4.09
CA PHE A 187 -3.72 12.26 -4.63
C PHE A 187 -4.65 11.50 -5.59
N PHE A 188 -4.09 10.78 -6.57
CA PHE A 188 -4.90 10.01 -7.53
C PHE A 188 -5.68 8.88 -6.85
N TYR A 189 -5.06 8.18 -5.89
CA TYR A 189 -5.74 7.12 -5.14
C TYR A 189 -6.87 7.66 -4.26
N ASN A 190 -6.65 8.77 -3.56
CA ASN A 190 -7.68 9.41 -2.76
C ASN A 190 -8.87 9.85 -3.64
N ALA A 191 -8.60 10.46 -4.79
CA ALA A 191 -9.64 10.86 -5.73
C ALA A 191 -10.43 9.64 -6.25
N ALA A 192 -9.77 8.53 -6.56
CA ALA A 192 -10.39 7.30 -7.01
C ALA A 192 -11.27 6.67 -5.91
N VAL A 193 -10.74 6.52 -4.68
CA VAL A 193 -11.49 5.96 -3.54
C VAL A 193 -12.72 6.80 -3.23
N ILE A 194 -12.60 8.14 -3.23
CA ILE A 194 -13.74 9.03 -3.04
C ILE A 194 -14.75 8.88 -4.19
N GLY A 195 -14.29 8.81 -5.44
CA GLY A 195 -15.15 8.59 -6.60
C GLY A 195 -15.96 7.29 -6.51
N VAL A 196 -15.30 6.20 -6.09
CA VAL A 196 -15.96 4.90 -5.84
C VAL A 196 -17.00 5.02 -4.72
N ALA A 197 -16.64 5.62 -3.58
CA ALA A 197 -17.52 5.78 -2.45
C ALA A 197 -18.78 6.58 -2.83
N VAL A 198 -18.62 7.68 -3.57
CA VAL A 198 -19.75 8.46 -4.09
C VAL A 198 -20.61 7.62 -5.04
N GLY A 199 -20.00 6.89 -5.97
CA GLY A 199 -20.73 6.02 -6.90
C GLY A 199 -21.55 4.92 -6.22
N VAL A 200 -21.03 4.35 -5.13
CA VAL A 200 -21.74 3.37 -4.32
C VAL A 200 -22.94 3.99 -3.58
N VAL A 201 -22.73 5.16 -2.94
CA VAL A 201 -23.75 5.84 -2.13
C VAL A 201 -24.88 6.40 -3.00
N THR A 202 -24.55 6.97 -4.15
CA THR A 202 -25.56 7.56 -5.06
C THR A 202 -26.35 6.53 -5.88
N GLY A 203 -25.99 5.25 -5.75
CA GLY A 203 -26.73 4.14 -6.38
C GLY A 203 -26.62 4.08 -7.89
N GLY A 204 -25.67 4.83 -8.49
CA GLY A 204 -25.46 4.83 -9.95
C GLY A 204 -26.76 5.20 -10.70
N ARG A 205 -27.32 6.40 -10.39
CA ARG A 205 -28.41 6.98 -11.19
C ARG A 205 -27.88 7.47 -12.51
#